data_19cf43c3a5b9367bae7c0948f291c735
#
_entry.id   19cf43c3a5b9367bae7c0948f291c735
#
_cell.length_a   1.000
_cell.length_b   1.000
_cell.length_c   1.000
_cell.angle_alpha   90.00
_cell.angle_beta   90.00
_cell.angle_gamma   90.00
#
_symmetry.space_group_name_H-M   'P 1'
#
loop_
_entity.id
_entity.type
_entity.pdbx_description
1 polymer ?
#
loop_
_entity_poly.entity_id
_entity_poly.type
_entity_poly.pdbx_seq_one_letter_code
_entity_poly.pdbx_strand_id
1 'polypeptide(L)'
;MSPNESKKPKAGGNGYVPRLLVRYREELRPRLMEQRGYSNPMQVPRLEKIVVNVGVGDAVREARLLDAALDDLTVITGQKPLVTKARKSIAGFKLRQGMSIGAKVTLRGYRMWEFLDRLLSTALPRIRDFRGLTPEAFDGHGNYTIGVTEQLIFPEIDYDKVVQVRGMDITVVTTAGTDEEGRALLVVLGFPLQGAPAVTAGN
;
A
#
# COMPACT_ATOMS: atom_id res chain seq x y z
N MET A 1 -23.28 5.85 -35.53
CA MET A 1 -23.38 5.53 -34.08
C MET A 1 -21.99 5.53 -33.54
N SER A 2 -21.60 6.59 -32.84
CA SER A 2 -20.24 6.79 -32.31
C SER A 2 -19.99 5.88 -31.12
N PRO A 3 -18.80 5.25 -30.98
CA PRO A 3 -18.46 4.41 -29.83
C PRO A 3 -18.18 5.28 -28.61
N ASN A 4 -18.96 5.02 -27.60
CA ASN A 4 -18.77 5.12 -26.16
C ASN A 4 -17.60 6.02 -25.69
N GLU A 5 -17.88 7.28 -25.46
CA GLU A 5 -17.04 8.12 -24.62
C GLU A 5 -16.99 7.53 -23.22
N SER A 6 -15.96 6.72 -22.96
CA SER A 6 -15.61 6.23 -21.64
C SER A 6 -15.48 7.44 -20.71
N LYS A 7 -16.38 7.57 -19.72
CA LYS A 7 -16.40 8.62 -18.71
C LYS A 7 -14.97 8.85 -18.20
N LYS A 8 -14.37 9.98 -18.58
CA LYS A 8 -13.10 10.44 -18.03
C LYS A 8 -13.19 10.40 -16.50
N PRO A 9 -12.17 9.90 -15.80
CA PRO A 9 -12.20 9.85 -14.36
C PRO A 9 -12.42 11.25 -13.80
N LYS A 10 -13.31 11.39 -12.82
CA LYS A 10 -13.46 12.66 -12.09
C LYS A 10 -12.09 13.00 -11.49
N ALA A 11 -11.48 14.07 -11.97
CA ALA A 11 -10.24 14.60 -11.44
C ALA A 11 -10.42 14.93 -9.95
N GLY A 12 -9.42 14.60 -9.12
CA GLY A 12 -9.28 15.22 -7.80
C GLY A 12 -9.26 16.75 -7.98
N GLY A 13 -9.59 17.54 -6.98
CA GLY A 13 -9.91 18.97 -7.04
C GLY A 13 -9.09 19.93 -7.92
N ASN A 14 -8.05 19.47 -8.64
CA ASN A 14 -7.22 20.22 -9.59
C ASN A 14 -7.08 19.54 -10.96
N GLY A 15 -7.97 18.67 -11.37
CA GLY A 15 -7.87 18.00 -12.68
C GLY A 15 -6.77 16.91 -12.76
N TYR A 16 -6.01 16.70 -11.68
CA TYR A 16 -4.92 15.73 -11.64
C TYR A 16 -5.42 14.28 -11.53
N VAL A 17 -4.86 13.40 -12.35
CA VAL A 17 -5.11 11.95 -12.32
C VAL A 17 -3.77 11.23 -12.14
N PRO A 18 -3.64 10.32 -11.15
CA PRO A 18 -2.42 9.57 -10.94
C PRO A 18 -1.97 8.80 -12.19
N ARG A 19 -0.69 8.89 -12.54
CA ARG A 19 -0.14 8.25 -13.74
C ARG A 19 -0.33 6.74 -13.73
N LEU A 20 -0.14 6.08 -12.58
CA LEU A 20 -0.30 4.64 -12.44
C LEU A 20 -1.77 4.20 -12.63
N LEU A 21 -2.75 5.04 -12.24
CA LEU A 21 -4.16 4.78 -12.50
C LEU A 21 -4.48 4.87 -14.00
N VAL A 22 -3.93 5.85 -14.70
CA VAL A 22 -4.09 5.99 -16.16
C VAL A 22 -3.51 4.75 -16.84
N ARG A 23 -2.26 4.42 -16.53
CA ARG A 23 -1.59 3.23 -17.06
C ARG A 23 -2.36 1.94 -16.78
N TYR A 24 -2.89 1.78 -15.56
CA TYR A 24 -3.72 0.62 -15.22
C TYR A 24 -4.95 0.52 -16.12
N ARG A 25 -5.63 1.62 -16.41
CA ARG A 25 -6.87 1.60 -17.21
C ARG A 25 -6.62 1.38 -18.69
N GLU A 26 -5.58 1.99 -19.23
CA GLU A 26 -5.31 2.04 -20.67
C GLU A 26 -4.48 0.84 -21.14
N GLU A 27 -3.52 0.39 -20.35
CA GLU A 27 -2.57 -0.65 -20.74
C GLU A 27 -2.74 -1.96 -19.95
N LEU A 28 -2.74 -1.87 -18.62
CA LEU A 28 -2.57 -3.06 -17.79
C LEU A 28 -3.85 -3.90 -17.69
N ARG A 29 -5.00 -3.24 -17.64
CA ARG A 29 -6.29 -3.92 -17.58
C ARG A 29 -6.61 -4.72 -18.85
N PRO A 30 -6.47 -4.20 -20.08
CA PRO A 30 -6.61 -4.98 -21.31
C PRO A 30 -5.64 -6.16 -21.34
N ARG A 31 -4.37 -5.93 -20.98
CA ARG A 31 -3.33 -6.98 -20.91
C ARG A 31 -3.71 -8.12 -19.96
N LEU A 32 -4.24 -7.80 -18.78
CA LEU A 32 -4.74 -8.81 -17.84
C LEU A 32 -5.93 -9.59 -18.39
N MET A 33 -6.83 -8.91 -19.13
CA MET A 33 -7.95 -9.57 -19.79
C MET A 33 -7.48 -10.64 -20.78
N GLU A 34 -6.54 -10.30 -21.65
CA GLU A 34 -5.97 -11.23 -22.62
C GLU A 34 -5.23 -12.39 -21.97
N GLN A 35 -4.37 -12.10 -20.98
CA GLN A 35 -3.54 -13.11 -20.31
C GLN A 35 -4.35 -14.14 -19.53
N ARG A 36 -5.48 -13.74 -18.95
CA ARG A 36 -6.30 -14.59 -18.08
C ARG A 36 -7.63 -15.01 -18.71
N GLY A 37 -7.94 -14.53 -19.91
CA GLY A 37 -9.15 -14.91 -20.65
C GLY A 37 -10.44 -14.40 -20.01
N TYR A 38 -10.41 -13.23 -19.34
CA TYR A 38 -11.63 -12.65 -18.77
C TYR A 38 -12.56 -12.16 -19.88
N SER A 39 -13.81 -12.62 -19.87
CA SER A 39 -14.83 -12.22 -20.84
C SER A 39 -15.40 -10.82 -20.62
N ASN A 40 -15.36 -10.34 -19.36
CA ASN A 40 -15.90 -9.04 -18.97
C ASN A 40 -14.83 -8.18 -18.28
N PRO A 41 -14.63 -6.91 -18.71
CA PRO A 41 -13.71 -5.99 -18.05
C PRO A 41 -13.96 -5.79 -16.54
N MET A 42 -15.17 -6.03 -16.05
CA MET A 42 -15.50 -5.91 -14.62
C MET A 42 -15.01 -7.09 -13.77
N GLN A 43 -14.65 -8.22 -14.40
CA GLN A 43 -14.05 -9.38 -13.71
C GLN A 43 -12.57 -9.18 -13.41
N VAL A 44 -11.91 -8.27 -14.17
CA VAL A 44 -10.48 -8.01 -13.99
C VAL A 44 -10.20 -7.50 -12.57
N PRO A 45 -9.28 -8.14 -11.82
CA PRO A 45 -8.90 -7.71 -10.49
C PRO A 45 -8.40 -6.26 -10.48
N ARG A 46 -8.77 -5.52 -9.44
CA ARG A 46 -8.38 -4.12 -9.24
C ARG A 46 -7.96 -3.88 -7.80
N LEU A 47 -7.23 -2.82 -7.57
CA LEU A 47 -6.95 -2.35 -6.22
C LEU A 47 -8.20 -1.75 -5.59
N GLU A 48 -8.50 -2.13 -4.36
CA GLU A 48 -9.61 -1.60 -3.58
C GLU A 48 -9.15 -0.53 -2.58
N LYS A 49 -8.14 -0.85 -1.79
CA LYS A 49 -7.54 0.02 -0.77
C LYS A 49 -6.13 -0.42 -0.45
N ILE A 50 -5.36 0.51 0.15
CA ILE A 50 -4.09 0.19 0.81
C ILE A 50 -4.22 0.57 2.28
N VAL A 51 -3.83 -0.34 3.16
CA VAL A 51 -3.82 -0.10 4.60
C VAL A 51 -2.38 -0.06 5.06
N VAL A 52 -1.97 1.05 5.65
CA VAL A 52 -0.66 1.20 6.29
C VAL A 52 -0.88 1.13 7.80
N ASN A 53 -0.20 0.21 8.46
CA ASN A 53 -0.29 -0.01 9.89
C ASN A 53 1.09 0.12 10.54
N VAL A 54 1.16 0.84 11.66
CA VAL A 54 2.37 0.95 12.48
C VAL A 54 2.04 0.54 13.90
N GLY A 55 2.72 -0.50 14.39
CA GLY A 55 2.66 -0.91 15.79
C GLY A 55 3.61 -0.08 16.64
N VAL A 56 3.11 0.53 17.70
CA VAL A 56 3.90 1.31 18.66
C VAL A 56 3.68 0.74 20.07
N GLY A 57 4.26 -0.43 20.34
CA GLY A 57 4.13 -1.09 21.64
C GLY A 57 4.68 -0.27 22.79
N ASP A 58 5.75 0.48 22.55
CA ASP A 58 6.40 1.36 23.54
C ASP A 58 5.54 2.58 23.91
N ALA A 59 4.51 2.90 23.13
CA ALA A 59 3.56 3.97 23.46
C ALA A 59 2.84 3.77 24.81
N VAL A 60 2.78 2.54 25.29
CA VAL A 60 2.27 2.22 26.64
C VAL A 60 3.09 2.89 27.74
N ARG A 61 4.39 3.08 27.51
CA ARG A 61 5.32 3.72 28.44
C ARG A 61 5.51 5.19 28.12
N GLU A 62 5.55 5.54 26.85
CA GLU A 62 5.86 6.88 26.38
C GLU A 62 4.92 7.28 25.25
N ALA A 63 3.92 8.11 25.57
CA ALA A 63 2.90 8.56 24.61
C ALA A 63 3.49 9.38 23.43
N ARG A 64 4.60 10.09 23.65
CA ARG A 64 5.29 10.89 22.61
C ARG A 64 5.71 10.05 21.41
N LEU A 65 6.02 8.77 21.63
CA LEU A 65 6.40 7.86 20.57
C LEU A 65 5.23 7.58 19.62
N LEU A 66 4.00 7.59 20.12
CA LEU A 66 2.81 7.44 19.29
C LEU A 66 2.57 8.71 18.46
N ASP A 67 2.71 9.88 19.09
CA ASP A 67 2.52 11.16 18.40
C ASP A 67 3.52 11.30 17.24
N ALA A 68 4.79 10.98 17.46
CA ALA A 68 5.79 10.94 16.40
C ALA A 68 5.42 9.97 15.26
N ALA A 69 4.90 8.77 15.59
CA ALA A 69 4.44 7.83 14.57
C ALA A 69 3.22 8.32 13.79
N LEU A 70 2.32 9.08 14.42
CA LEU A 70 1.18 9.72 13.75
C LEU A 70 1.65 10.81 12.78
N ASP A 71 2.64 11.60 13.16
CA ASP A 71 3.21 12.64 12.31
C ASP A 71 3.93 12.02 11.10
N ASP A 72 4.77 11.00 11.31
CA ASP A 72 5.45 10.26 10.24
C ASP A 72 4.42 9.69 9.24
N LEU A 73 3.39 8.99 9.73
CA LEU A 73 2.33 8.46 8.86
C LEU A 73 1.56 9.55 8.12
N THR A 74 1.35 10.69 8.74
CA THR A 74 0.66 11.83 8.10
C THR A 74 1.50 12.37 6.94
N VAL A 75 2.80 12.50 7.12
CA VAL A 75 3.74 12.95 6.08
C VAL A 75 3.79 11.93 4.93
N ILE A 76 3.97 10.64 5.23
CA ILE A 76 4.07 9.56 4.22
C ILE A 76 2.78 9.43 3.40
N THR A 77 1.61 9.45 4.05
CA THR A 77 0.34 9.11 3.41
C THR A 77 -0.48 10.33 2.94
N GLY A 78 -0.14 11.52 3.43
CA GLY A 78 -0.93 12.73 3.21
C GLY A 78 -2.34 12.69 3.80
N GLN A 79 -2.58 11.78 4.76
CA GLN A 79 -3.88 11.60 5.42
C GLN A 79 -3.68 11.40 6.91
N LYS A 80 -4.56 12.00 7.74
CA LYS A 80 -4.51 11.85 9.19
C LYS A 80 -4.74 10.39 9.61
N PRO A 81 -3.82 9.78 10.37
CA PRO A 81 -3.94 8.41 10.84
C PRO A 81 -5.03 8.24 11.90
N LEU A 82 -5.55 7.02 11.99
CA LEU A 82 -6.41 6.60 13.08
C LEU A 82 -5.57 5.90 14.16
N VAL A 83 -5.66 6.36 15.39
CA VAL A 83 -5.03 5.69 16.54
C VAL A 83 -5.72 4.35 16.80
N THR A 84 -4.95 3.28 16.87
CA THR A 84 -5.45 1.95 17.20
C THR A 84 -5.31 1.68 18.69
N LYS A 85 -6.41 1.19 19.30
CA LYS A 85 -6.48 0.93 20.73
C LYS A 85 -6.52 -0.59 21.01
N ALA A 86 -5.97 -1.00 22.13
CA ALA A 86 -6.00 -2.36 22.59
C ALA A 86 -7.44 -2.83 22.84
N ARG A 87 -7.80 -3.99 22.29
CA ARG A 87 -9.14 -4.59 22.44
C ARG A 87 -9.28 -5.38 23.74
N LYS A 88 -8.18 -5.94 24.26
CA LYS A 88 -8.14 -6.78 25.47
C LYS A 88 -6.98 -6.34 26.36
N SER A 89 -7.12 -6.56 27.67
CA SER A 89 -6.03 -6.39 28.62
C SER A 89 -5.13 -7.62 28.63
N ILE A 90 -3.80 -7.44 28.57
CA ILE A 90 -2.81 -8.52 28.58
C ILE A 90 -1.75 -8.15 29.62
N ALA A 91 -1.74 -8.86 30.76
CA ALA A 91 -0.86 -8.57 31.89
C ALA A 91 0.65 -8.69 31.53
N GLY A 92 1.01 -9.71 30.74
CA GLY A 92 2.38 -9.94 30.29
C GLY A 92 2.99 -8.77 29.52
N PHE A 93 2.18 -8.00 28.78
CA PHE A 93 2.59 -6.81 28.05
C PHE A 93 2.29 -5.50 28.79
N LYS A 94 1.83 -5.57 30.04
CA LYS A 94 1.37 -4.39 30.82
C LYS A 94 0.31 -3.55 30.10
N LEU A 95 -0.51 -4.20 29.28
CA LEU A 95 -1.50 -3.60 28.40
C LEU A 95 -2.88 -3.65 29.03
N ARG A 96 -3.60 -2.53 29.03
CA ARG A 96 -5.00 -2.45 29.42
C ARG A 96 -5.88 -2.16 28.21
N GLN A 97 -7.11 -2.67 28.24
CA GLN A 97 -8.10 -2.35 27.21
C GLN A 97 -8.27 -0.83 27.07
N GLY A 98 -8.33 -0.35 25.83
CA GLY A 98 -8.45 1.07 25.50
C GLY A 98 -7.14 1.84 25.38
N MET A 99 -5.99 1.28 25.81
CA MET A 99 -4.70 1.92 25.63
C MET A 99 -4.34 2.03 24.14
N SER A 100 -3.77 3.17 23.75
CA SER A 100 -3.32 3.41 22.38
C SER A 100 -1.98 2.69 22.14
N ILE A 101 -1.93 1.85 21.11
CA ILE A 101 -0.80 0.94 20.84
C ILE A 101 -0.29 1.01 19.39
N GLY A 102 -0.85 1.86 18.57
CA GLY A 102 -0.43 1.99 17.20
C GLY A 102 -1.28 2.97 16.42
N ALA A 103 -1.00 3.04 15.13
CA ALA A 103 -1.70 3.90 14.19
C ALA A 103 -1.93 3.18 12.86
N LYS A 104 -3.03 3.49 12.18
CA LYS A 104 -3.30 2.98 10.84
C LYS A 104 -3.90 4.03 9.94
N VAL A 105 -3.60 3.92 8.65
CA VAL A 105 -4.21 4.72 7.58
C VAL A 105 -4.82 3.78 6.55
N THR A 106 -5.99 4.12 6.05
CA THR A 106 -6.61 3.43 4.91
C THR A 106 -6.70 4.39 3.74
N LEU A 107 -5.96 4.12 2.70
CA LEU A 107 -5.91 4.89 1.47
C LEU A 107 -6.84 4.29 0.42
N ARG A 108 -7.61 5.15 -0.26
CA ARG A 108 -8.51 4.79 -1.35
C ARG A 108 -8.44 5.81 -2.49
N GLY A 109 -8.93 5.43 -3.66
CA GLY A 109 -9.00 6.32 -4.83
C GLY A 109 -7.64 6.88 -5.23
N TYR A 110 -7.56 8.17 -5.55
CA TYR A 110 -6.34 8.79 -6.07
C TYR A 110 -5.16 8.75 -5.10
N ARG A 111 -5.40 8.95 -3.79
CA ARG A 111 -4.34 8.87 -2.79
C ARG A 111 -3.71 7.48 -2.70
N MET A 112 -4.50 6.44 -2.89
CA MET A 112 -4.01 5.06 -2.94
C MET A 112 -3.05 4.86 -4.13
N TRP A 113 -3.42 5.33 -5.32
CA TRP A 113 -2.60 5.21 -6.52
C TRP A 113 -1.30 6.02 -6.44
N GLU A 114 -1.37 7.24 -5.89
CA GLU A 114 -0.21 8.07 -5.63
C GLU A 114 0.77 7.43 -4.64
N PHE A 115 0.23 6.92 -3.53
CA PHE A 115 1.04 6.23 -2.53
C PHE A 115 1.70 4.98 -3.12
N LEU A 116 0.94 4.20 -3.91
CA LEU A 116 1.48 3.01 -4.56
C LEU A 116 2.59 3.34 -5.55
N ASP A 117 2.42 4.38 -6.35
CA ASP A 117 3.44 4.81 -7.31
C ASP A 117 4.74 5.21 -6.61
N ARG A 118 4.67 6.01 -5.53
CA ARG A 118 5.83 6.37 -4.72
C ARG A 118 6.47 5.16 -4.02
N LEU A 119 5.65 4.24 -3.52
CA LEU A 119 6.13 2.99 -2.91
C LEU A 119 6.97 2.19 -3.89
N LEU A 120 6.47 1.96 -5.10
CA LEU A 120 7.14 1.13 -6.11
C LEU A 120 8.35 1.83 -6.74
N SER A 121 8.22 3.12 -7.09
CA SER A 121 9.23 3.85 -7.84
C SER A 121 10.35 4.42 -6.96
N THR A 122 10.07 4.72 -5.70
CA THR A 122 11.01 5.46 -4.85
C THR A 122 11.35 4.72 -3.56
N ALA A 123 10.35 4.24 -2.81
CA ALA A 123 10.58 3.68 -1.48
C ALA A 123 11.21 2.27 -1.52
N LEU A 124 10.67 1.34 -2.31
CA LEU A 124 11.20 -0.03 -2.39
C LEU A 124 12.65 -0.11 -2.88
N PRO A 125 13.08 0.65 -3.92
CA PRO A 125 14.48 0.63 -4.35
C PRO A 125 15.47 1.17 -3.30
N ARG A 126 15.00 1.93 -2.30
CA ARG A 126 15.83 2.48 -1.21
C ARG A 126 16.01 1.52 -0.04
N ILE A 127 15.30 0.39 -0.03
CA ILE A 127 15.51 -0.65 0.97
C ILE A 127 16.92 -1.21 0.81
N ARG A 128 17.68 -1.23 1.92
CA ARG A 128 19.03 -1.83 1.92
C ARG A 128 18.93 -3.32 1.59
N ASP A 129 19.82 -3.79 0.70
CA ASP A 129 19.89 -5.19 0.27
C ASP A 129 18.57 -5.77 -0.27
N PHE A 130 17.79 -4.93 -0.96
CA PHE A 130 16.51 -5.35 -1.51
C PHE A 130 16.69 -6.43 -2.58
N ARG A 131 16.14 -7.62 -2.33
CA ARG A 131 16.18 -8.79 -3.23
C ARG A 131 14.83 -9.13 -3.86
N GLY A 132 13.88 -8.22 -3.79
CA GLY A 132 12.49 -8.44 -4.20
C GLY A 132 11.58 -8.84 -3.03
N LEU A 133 10.29 -8.77 -3.29
CA LEU A 133 9.24 -9.08 -2.33
C LEU A 133 8.94 -10.58 -2.34
N THR A 134 8.71 -11.18 -1.16
CA THR A 134 8.39 -12.61 -1.06
C THR A 134 7.04 -12.93 -1.71
N PRO A 135 6.94 -14.02 -2.49
CA PRO A 135 5.68 -14.44 -3.07
C PRO A 135 4.69 -15.06 -2.06
N GLU A 136 5.13 -15.36 -0.84
CA GLU A 136 4.35 -16.05 0.18
C GLU A 136 3.52 -15.10 1.07
N ALA A 137 3.61 -13.79 0.87
CA ALA A 137 2.94 -12.80 1.70
C ALA A 137 1.49 -12.48 1.27
N PHE A 138 0.84 -13.41 0.56
CA PHE A 138 -0.58 -13.39 0.25
C PHE A 138 -1.39 -14.03 1.39
N ASP A 139 -2.64 -13.63 1.53
CA ASP A 139 -3.54 -14.06 2.61
C ASP A 139 -4.53 -15.19 2.22
N GLY A 140 -4.41 -15.77 1.03
CA GLY A 140 -5.35 -16.77 0.48
C GLY A 140 -6.55 -16.16 -0.26
N HIS A 141 -6.70 -14.83 -0.23
CA HIS A 141 -7.79 -14.08 -0.86
C HIS A 141 -7.30 -12.98 -1.83
N GLY A 142 -6.07 -13.11 -2.30
CA GLY A 142 -5.48 -12.18 -3.26
C GLY A 142 -5.06 -10.82 -2.68
N ASN A 143 -5.01 -10.66 -1.36
CA ASN A 143 -4.43 -9.49 -0.71
C ASN A 143 -2.96 -9.76 -0.40
N TYR A 144 -2.15 -8.71 -0.43
CA TYR A 144 -0.71 -8.82 -0.25
C TYR A 144 -0.20 -7.86 0.83
N THR A 145 0.66 -8.34 1.73
CA THR A 145 1.22 -7.51 2.80
C THR A 145 2.73 -7.39 2.67
N ILE A 146 3.23 -6.16 2.70
CA ILE A 146 4.65 -5.81 2.67
C ILE A 146 5.04 -5.35 4.07
N GLY A 147 5.97 -6.06 4.71
CA GLY A 147 6.64 -5.59 5.92
C GLY A 147 7.82 -4.69 5.55
N VAL A 148 7.82 -3.48 6.07
CA VAL A 148 8.91 -2.52 5.95
C VAL A 148 9.55 -2.35 7.33
N THR A 149 10.86 -2.51 7.43
CA THR A 149 11.58 -2.43 8.70
C THR A 149 11.85 -1.01 9.16
N GLU A 150 11.97 -0.07 8.22
CA GLU A 150 12.37 1.31 8.49
C GLU A 150 11.50 2.30 7.71
N GLN A 151 10.92 3.31 8.39
CA GLN A 151 10.18 4.39 7.73
C GLN A 151 11.08 5.30 6.87
N LEU A 152 12.39 5.26 7.06
CA LEU A 152 13.37 6.08 6.37
C LEU A 152 13.50 5.79 4.86
N ILE A 153 12.90 4.72 4.38
CA ILE A 153 12.83 4.44 2.94
C ILE A 153 11.99 5.48 2.19
N PHE A 154 11.07 6.16 2.91
CA PHE A 154 10.26 7.21 2.33
C PHE A 154 11.03 8.54 2.33
N PRO A 155 11.25 9.17 1.16
CA PRO A 155 12.03 10.40 1.04
C PRO A 155 11.39 11.61 1.72
N GLU A 156 10.10 11.53 2.03
CA GLU A 156 9.35 12.57 2.72
C GLU A 156 9.71 12.69 4.20
N ILE A 157 10.34 11.65 4.77
CA ILE A 157 10.76 11.61 6.17
C ILE A 157 12.15 12.23 6.29
N ASP A 158 12.24 13.25 7.14
CA ASP A 158 13.48 13.90 7.49
C ASP A 158 14.19 13.09 8.60
N TYR A 159 15.40 12.62 8.30
CA TYR A 159 16.21 11.81 9.22
C TYR A 159 16.41 12.47 10.58
N ASP A 160 16.64 13.79 10.58
CA ASP A 160 16.93 14.55 11.80
C ASP A 160 15.72 14.69 12.75
N LYS A 161 14.53 14.48 12.25
CA LYS A 161 13.26 14.57 12.99
C LYS A 161 12.78 13.24 13.53
N VAL A 162 13.37 12.14 13.08
CA VAL A 162 12.95 10.79 13.49
C VAL A 162 13.38 10.52 14.93
N VAL A 163 12.41 10.39 15.82
CA VAL A 163 12.65 10.07 17.23
C VAL A 163 13.11 8.61 17.40
N GLN A 164 12.51 7.70 16.62
CA GLN A 164 12.81 6.27 16.66
C GLN A 164 12.52 5.63 15.30
N VAL A 165 13.44 4.80 14.82
CA VAL A 165 13.22 3.98 13.62
C VAL A 165 12.16 2.93 13.92
N ARG A 166 11.16 2.82 13.02
CA ARG A 166 10.03 1.91 13.17
C ARG A 166 9.69 1.23 11.87
N GLY A 167 9.25 -0.01 12.01
CA GLY A 167 8.66 -0.76 10.92
C GLY A 167 7.19 -0.41 10.71
N MET A 168 6.69 -0.78 9.54
CA MET A 168 5.29 -0.68 9.18
C MET A 168 4.86 -1.81 8.27
N ASP A 169 3.59 -2.18 8.35
CA ASP A 169 2.95 -3.14 7.46
C ASP A 169 2.09 -2.40 6.44
N ILE A 170 2.32 -2.67 5.18
CA ILE A 170 1.57 -2.10 4.05
C ILE A 170 0.78 -3.23 3.40
N THR A 171 -0.53 -3.27 3.65
CA THR A 171 -1.41 -4.27 3.08
C THR A 171 -2.13 -3.70 1.87
N VAL A 172 -1.90 -4.32 0.72
CA VAL A 172 -2.56 -4.02 -0.56
C VAL A 172 -3.77 -4.93 -0.69
N VAL A 173 -4.96 -4.36 -0.62
CA VAL A 173 -6.21 -5.10 -0.74
C VAL A 173 -6.73 -5.00 -2.16
N THR A 174 -7.01 -6.16 -2.75
CA THR A 174 -7.48 -6.28 -4.14
C THR A 174 -8.89 -6.83 -4.20
N THR A 175 -9.49 -6.85 -5.37
CA THR A 175 -10.77 -7.53 -5.63
C THR A 175 -10.56 -8.94 -6.22
N ALA A 176 -9.33 -9.45 -6.23
CA ALA A 176 -9.03 -10.81 -6.65
C ALA A 176 -9.70 -11.83 -5.71
N GLY A 177 -10.16 -12.93 -6.26
CA GLY A 177 -10.71 -14.03 -5.48
C GLY A 177 -9.68 -15.04 -5.01
N THR A 178 -8.52 -15.08 -5.68
CA THR A 178 -7.42 -16.01 -5.40
C THR A 178 -6.07 -15.29 -5.39
N ASP A 179 -5.09 -15.90 -4.73
CA ASP A 179 -3.72 -15.36 -4.69
C ASP A 179 -3.05 -15.32 -6.07
N GLU A 180 -3.41 -16.24 -6.96
CA GLU A 180 -2.91 -16.26 -8.32
C GLU A 180 -3.39 -15.06 -9.14
N GLU A 181 -4.65 -14.66 -8.98
CA GLU A 181 -5.20 -13.46 -9.61
C GLU A 181 -4.59 -12.21 -9.01
N GLY A 182 -4.45 -12.17 -7.67
CA GLY A 182 -3.77 -11.09 -6.95
C GLY A 182 -2.32 -10.93 -7.41
N ARG A 183 -1.59 -12.03 -7.52
CA ARG A 183 -0.20 -12.05 -8.01
C ARG A 183 -0.10 -11.52 -9.43
N ALA A 184 -0.98 -11.97 -10.34
CA ALA A 184 -0.99 -11.47 -11.72
C ALA A 184 -1.21 -9.95 -11.78
N LEU A 185 -2.16 -9.43 -10.98
CA LEU A 185 -2.40 -8.00 -10.87
C LEU A 185 -1.16 -7.25 -10.37
N LEU A 186 -0.53 -7.71 -9.27
CA LEU A 186 0.62 -7.03 -8.67
C LEU A 186 1.85 -7.06 -9.60
N VAL A 187 2.12 -8.18 -10.27
CA VAL A 187 3.21 -8.27 -11.27
C VAL A 187 3.02 -7.25 -12.38
N VAL A 188 1.82 -7.17 -12.95
CA VAL A 188 1.52 -6.22 -14.03
C VAL A 188 1.61 -4.76 -13.54
N LEU A 189 1.27 -4.47 -12.28
CA LEU A 189 1.45 -3.15 -11.66
C LEU A 189 2.93 -2.79 -11.42
N GLY A 190 3.85 -3.75 -11.54
CA GLY A 190 5.29 -3.51 -11.37
C GLY A 190 5.83 -3.86 -9.98
N PHE A 191 5.13 -4.68 -9.21
CA PHE A 191 5.69 -5.19 -7.95
C PHE A 191 6.88 -6.12 -8.23
N PRO A 192 8.04 -5.88 -7.62
CA PRO A 192 9.23 -6.69 -7.78
C PRO A 192 9.14 -7.98 -6.94
N LEU A 193 8.22 -8.88 -7.31
CA LEU A 193 8.08 -10.18 -6.65
C LEU A 193 9.23 -11.12 -7.03
N GLN A 194 9.77 -11.84 -6.08
CA GLN A 194 10.81 -12.85 -6.32
C GLN A 194 10.26 -13.94 -7.25
N GLY A 195 11.05 -14.31 -8.28
CA GLY A 195 10.66 -15.31 -9.28
C GLY A 195 9.63 -14.85 -10.31
N ALA A 196 9.18 -13.60 -10.27
CA ALA A 196 8.40 -13.04 -11.35
C ALA A 196 9.32 -12.47 -12.46
N PRO A 197 8.94 -12.60 -13.74
CA PRO A 197 9.68 -11.94 -14.80
C PRO A 197 9.67 -10.43 -14.57
N ALA A 198 10.84 -9.81 -14.64
CA ALA A 198 10.97 -8.36 -14.53
C ALA A 198 10.09 -7.70 -15.61
N VAL A 199 9.01 -7.06 -15.21
CA VAL A 199 8.26 -6.19 -16.12
C VAL A 199 9.09 -4.93 -16.24
N THR A 200 9.94 -4.87 -17.27
CA THR A 200 10.64 -3.64 -17.65
C THR A 200 9.60 -2.55 -17.79
N ALA A 201 9.66 -1.57 -16.90
CA ALA A 201 8.92 -0.33 -17.06
C ALA A 201 9.42 0.26 -18.39
N GLY A 202 8.60 0.12 -19.44
CA GLY A 202 8.89 0.77 -20.72
C GLY A 202 9.03 2.27 -20.49
N ASN A 203 10.12 2.79 -21.00
CA ASN A 203 10.42 4.22 -21.11
C ASN A 203 9.25 4.98 -21.71
#